data_4df937f3c0bc4f9748f28ba04b4eda46
#
_entry.id   4df937f3c0bc4f9748f28ba04b4eda46
#
_cell.length_a   1.000
_cell.length_b   1.000
_cell.length_c   1.000
_cell.angle_alpha   90.00
_cell.angle_beta   90.00
_cell.angle_gamma   90.00
#
_symmetry.space_group_name_H-M   'P 1'
#
loop_
_entity.id
_entity.type
_entity.pdbx_description
1 polymer ?
#
loop_
_entity_poly.entity_id
_entity_poly.type
_entity_poly.pdbx_seq_one_letter_code
_entity_poly.pdbx_strand_id
1 'polypeptide(L)'
;MSVPEDLLDLYFSELGKVRLLTAEDEVRLAKAIEAGHAAHEQLEAGADDNRGELHRAVEEGQAAFDHFVAANLRLVVSVAAQFSKRSTLDLGELIQEGNLGLLRAVEKFDWRRGYKFSTYATWWIRQAIQRGVAGSERTIRLPVALHDALVKVRAAAARLESETGREPTVDELAKATRLTAAKVRRALEGDHAMTSLDRPVGYDADASDLGEFVAVAEDSPADEVVERSFVEGLFRMAQEHLDERSWYVLQRRYGLDGRQALTLDALGRELGLSRESVRKIENQALTRLQQELSAAA
;
A
#
# COMPACT_ATOMS: atom_id res chain seq x y z
N MET A 1 -6.41 15.14 5.59
CA MET A 1 -7.39 15.91 6.41
C MET A 1 -6.61 16.35 7.63
N SER A 2 -6.27 17.62 7.75
CA SER A 2 -5.61 18.15 8.95
C SER A 2 -6.58 18.10 10.13
N VAL A 3 -6.11 17.63 11.29
CA VAL A 3 -6.89 17.69 12.54
C VAL A 3 -7.12 19.18 12.85
N PRO A 4 -8.35 19.62 13.10
CA PRO A 4 -8.61 21.01 13.49
C PRO A 4 -7.75 21.40 14.69
N GLU A 5 -7.20 22.62 14.70
CA GLU A 5 -6.35 23.12 15.80
C GLU A 5 -7.04 22.97 17.17
N ASP A 6 -8.34 23.18 17.24
CA ASP A 6 -9.14 23.00 18.45
C ASP A 6 -9.09 21.58 19.05
N LEU A 7 -8.95 20.53 18.22
CA LEU A 7 -8.87 19.14 18.70
C LEU A 7 -7.47 18.82 19.29
N LEU A 8 -6.42 19.39 18.72
CA LEU A 8 -5.07 19.22 19.26
C LEU A 8 -4.90 19.98 20.58
N ASP A 9 -5.50 21.16 20.69
CA ASP A 9 -5.48 21.95 21.93
C ASP A 9 -6.22 21.22 23.05
N LEU A 10 -7.38 20.63 22.75
CA LEU A 10 -8.12 19.79 23.69
C LEU A 10 -7.29 18.59 24.13
N TYR A 11 -6.66 17.91 23.19
CA TYR A 11 -5.77 16.77 23.47
C TYR A 11 -4.61 17.18 24.40
N PHE A 12 -3.93 18.28 24.11
CA PHE A 12 -2.84 18.79 24.96
C PHE A 12 -3.31 19.20 26.36
N SER A 13 -4.51 19.77 26.47
CA SER A 13 -5.12 20.09 27.75
C SER A 13 -5.35 18.83 28.60
N GLU A 14 -5.87 17.76 27.99
CA GLU A 14 -6.08 16.48 28.68
C GLU A 14 -4.76 15.83 29.11
N LEU A 15 -3.72 15.86 28.25
CA LEU A 15 -2.39 15.36 28.58
C LEU A 15 -1.77 16.08 29.78
N GLY A 16 -2.09 17.37 29.96
CA GLY A 16 -1.60 18.19 31.07
C GLY A 16 -2.14 17.75 32.43
N LYS A 17 -3.30 17.07 32.48
CA LYS A 17 -3.95 16.61 33.73
C LYS A 17 -3.29 15.37 34.31
N VAL A 18 -2.59 14.57 33.48
CA VAL A 18 -1.96 13.33 33.92
C VAL A 18 -0.60 13.62 34.53
N ARG A 19 -0.37 13.14 35.76
CA ARG A 19 0.90 13.28 36.48
C ARG A 19 1.99 12.44 35.83
N LEU A 20 3.21 13.00 35.73
CA LEU A 20 4.37 12.25 35.29
C LEU A 20 4.76 11.18 36.33
N LEU A 21 5.21 10.02 35.84
CA LEU A 21 5.65 8.91 36.66
C LEU A 21 7.05 9.14 37.22
N THR A 22 7.26 8.67 38.46
CA THR A 22 8.60 8.50 39.02
C THR A 22 9.17 7.14 38.60
N ALA A 23 10.47 6.90 38.77
CA ALA A 23 11.09 5.62 38.49
C ALA A 23 10.47 4.46 39.33
N GLU A 24 10.03 4.77 40.54
CA GLU A 24 9.35 3.82 41.41
C GLU A 24 7.94 3.49 40.89
N ASP A 25 7.22 4.48 40.36
CA ASP A 25 5.93 4.29 39.74
C ASP A 25 6.05 3.44 38.46
N GLU A 26 7.07 3.68 37.62
CA GLU A 26 7.35 2.88 36.42
C GLU A 26 7.52 1.38 36.78
N VAL A 27 8.28 1.08 37.82
CA VAL A 27 8.50 -0.29 38.29
C VAL A 27 7.23 -0.90 38.89
N ARG A 28 6.47 -0.14 39.68
CA ARG A 28 5.23 -0.60 40.28
C ARG A 28 4.19 -0.97 39.23
N LEU A 29 3.98 -0.06 38.25
CA LEU A 29 3.02 -0.30 37.16
C LEU A 29 3.45 -1.45 36.26
N ALA A 30 4.74 -1.55 35.92
CA ALA A 30 5.26 -2.67 35.12
C ALA A 30 5.04 -4.03 35.81
N LYS A 31 5.21 -4.11 37.14
CA LYS A 31 4.91 -5.34 37.89
C LYS A 31 3.42 -5.69 37.90
N ALA A 32 2.54 -4.69 38.01
CA ALA A 32 1.11 -4.90 37.95
C ALA A 32 0.66 -5.42 36.57
N ILE A 33 1.22 -4.85 35.47
CA ILE A 33 0.99 -5.30 34.10
C ILE A 33 1.45 -6.77 33.94
N GLU A 34 2.65 -7.09 34.40
CA GLU A 34 3.20 -8.47 34.34
C GLU A 34 2.33 -9.46 35.08
N ALA A 35 1.85 -9.09 36.31
CA ALA A 35 0.94 -9.92 37.10
C ALA A 35 -0.42 -10.11 36.36
N GLY A 36 -0.96 -9.06 35.74
CA GLY A 36 -2.18 -9.14 34.96
C GLY A 36 -2.06 -10.09 33.76
N HIS A 37 -0.96 -10.02 33.03
CA HIS A 37 -0.68 -10.93 31.90
C HIS A 37 -0.56 -12.38 32.38
N ALA A 38 0.16 -12.66 33.48
CA ALA A 38 0.29 -14.00 34.06
C ALA A 38 -1.06 -14.55 34.54
N ALA A 39 -1.92 -13.70 35.13
CA ALA A 39 -3.27 -14.09 35.53
C ALA A 39 -4.16 -14.39 34.30
N HIS A 40 -4.05 -13.65 33.24
CA HIS A 40 -4.77 -13.88 31.99
C HIS A 40 -4.39 -15.24 31.37
N GLU A 41 -3.09 -15.54 31.27
CA GLU A 41 -2.59 -16.84 30.80
C GLU A 41 -3.10 -18.02 31.63
N GLN A 42 -3.19 -17.85 32.95
CA GLN A 42 -3.74 -18.88 33.85
C GLN A 42 -5.24 -19.11 33.62
N LEU A 43 -6.01 -18.05 33.39
CA LEU A 43 -7.43 -18.13 33.03
C LEU A 43 -7.66 -18.84 31.69
N GLU A 44 -6.83 -18.54 30.68
CA GLU A 44 -6.88 -19.22 29.37
C GLU A 44 -6.49 -20.71 29.50
N ALA A 45 -5.57 -21.04 30.39
CA ALA A 45 -5.19 -22.43 30.69
C ALA A 45 -6.25 -23.21 31.45
N GLY A 46 -7.38 -22.58 31.83
CA GLY A 46 -8.50 -23.26 32.53
C GLY A 46 -8.32 -23.40 34.03
N ALA A 47 -7.56 -22.50 34.68
CA ALA A 47 -7.46 -22.48 36.15
C ALA A 47 -8.79 -22.05 36.76
N ASP A 48 -9.47 -23.01 37.42
CA ASP A 48 -10.75 -22.77 38.13
C ASP A 48 -10.56 -22.36 39.59
N ASP A 49 -9.47 -22.79 40.21
CA ASP A 49 -9.11 -22.39 41.56
C ASP A 49 -8.68 -20.90 41.57
N ASN A 50 -9.36 -20.08 42.37
CA ASN A 50 -9.10 -18.62 42.50
C ASN A 50 -9.50 -17.73 41.29
N ARG A 51 -10.45 -18.15 40.46
CA ARG A 51 -10.89 -17.41 39.28
C ARG A 51 -11.23 -15.94 39.57
N GLY A 52 -11.83 -15.64 40.74
CA GLY A 52 -12.16 -14.25 41.12
C GLY A 52 -10.93 -13.38 41.39
N GLU A 53 -9.85 -13.95 41.94
CA GLU A 53 -8.59 -13.24 42.16
C GLU A 53 -7.83 -13.02 40.87
N LEU A 54 -7.87 -14.01 39.97
CA LEU A 54 -7.25 -13.87 38.61
C LEU A 54 -7.94 -12.80 37.81
N HIS A 55 -9.26 -12.73 37.77
CA HIS A 55 -9.98 -11.66 37.12
C HIS A 55 -9.62 -10.27 37.66
N ARG A 56 -9.52 -10.14 38.97
CA ARG A 56 -9.14 -8.91 39.63
C ARG A 56 -7.70 -8.49 39.25
N ALA A 57 -6.77 -9.44 39.21
CA ALA A 57 -5.40 -9.18 38.80
C ALA A 57 -5.30 -8.73 37.29
N VAL A 58 -6.15 -9.29 36.42
CA VAL A 58 -6.25 -8.84 35.01
C VAL A 58 -6.76 -7.41 34.92
N GLU A 59 -7.84 -7.08 35.67
CA GLU A 59 -8.38 -5.71 35.69
C GLU A 59 -7.38 -4.69 36.23
N GLU A 60 -6.67 -5.03 37.33
CA GLU A 60 -5.60 -4.18 37.88
C GLU A 60 -4.42 -4.01 36.90
N GLY A 61 -4.06 -5.08 36.19
CA GLY A 61 -3.03 -5.04 35.16
C GLY A 61 -3.41 -4.16 34.00
N GLN A 62 -4.66 -4.22 33.53
CA GLN A 62 -5.16 -3.36 32.46
C GLN A 62 -5.21 -1.89 32.88
N ALA A 63 -5.71 -1.60 34.08
CA ALA A 63 -5.73 -0.24 34.62
C ALA A 63 -4.31 0.34 34.80
N ALA A 64 -3.35 -0.50 35.19
CA ALA A 64 -1.95 -0.11 35.27
C ALA A 64 -1.35 0.18 33.88
N PHE A 65 -1.68 -0.62 32.87
CA PHE A 65 -1.28 -0.40 31.48
C PHE A 65 -1.80 0.94 30.94
N ASP A 66 -3.11 1.18 31.09
CA ASP A 66 -3.76 2.40 30.63
C ASP A 66 -3.15 3.65 31.29
N HIS A 67 -2.89 3.56 32.61
CA HIS A 67 -2.23 4.65 33.35
C HIS A 67 -0.78 4.86 32.92
N PHE A 68 -0.04 3.79 32.68
CA PHE A 68 1.34 3.87 32.19
C PHE A 68 1.42 4.54 30.81
N VAL A 69 0.53 4.16 29.89
CA VAL A 69 0.42 4.78 28.54
C VAL A 69 0.05 6.25 28.70
N ALA A 70 -1.03 6.58 29.42
CA ALA A 70 -1.53 7.95 29.58
C ALA A 70 -0.46 8.90 30.12
N ALA A 71 0.31 8.47 31.13
CA ALA A 71 1.37 9.27 31.75
C ALA A 71 2.56 9.55 30.80
N ASN A 72 2.73 8.74 29.74
CA ASN A 72 3.83 8.85 28.78
C ASN A 72 3.43 9.42 27.43
N LEU A 73 2.17 9.78 27.18
CA LEU A 73 1.74 10.40 25.92
C LEU A 73 2.48 11.72 25.61
N ARG A 74 2.85 12.48 26.63
CA ARG A 74 3.66 13.71 26.48
C ARG A 74 5.03 13.43 25.85
N LEU A 75 5.63 12.26 26.11
CA LEU A 75 6.87 11.84 25.47
C LEU A 75 6.66 11.62 23.97
N VAL A 76 5.52 11.02 23.57
CA VAL A 76 5.17 10.85 22.15
C VAL A 76 5.09 12.19 21.45
N VAL A 77 4.37 13.17 22.02
CA VAL A 77 4.26 14.52 21.46
C VAL A 77 5.65 15.16 21.24
N SER A 78 6.55 15.05 22.24
CA SER A 78 7.89 15.62 22.15
C SER A 78 8.74 15.01 21.03
N VAL A 79 8.57 13.70 20.77
CA VAL A 79 9.25 12.99 19.68
C VAL A 79 8.61 13.32 18.34
N ALA A 80 7.26 13.28 18.22
CA ALA A 80 6.51 13.59 17.02
C ALA A 80 6.79 15.02 16.49
N ALA A 81 6.88 16.01 17.37
CA ALA A 81 7.22 17.39 17.02
C ALA A 81 8.57 17.56 16.31
N GLN A 82 9.51 16.61 16.49
CA GLN A 82 10.79 16.63 15.78
C GLN A 82 10.64 16.17 14.32
N PHE A 83 9.61 15.37 14.02
CA PHE A 83 9.31 14.86 12.69
C PHE A 83 8.41 15.79 11.87
N SER A 84 7.54 16.59 12.50
CA SER A 84 6.60 17.48 11.81
C SER A 84 7.27 18.48 10.84
N LYS A 85 8.53 18.86 11.13
CA LYS A 85 9.31 19.75 10.24
C LYS A 85 9.86 19.09 8.99
N ARG A 86 9.81 17.75 8.90
CA ARG A 86 10.45 16.95 7.85
C ARG A 86 9.49 16.00 7.13
N SER A 87 8.26 15.91 7.59
CA SER A 87 7.20 15.05 7.05
C SER A 87 6.06 15.91 6.51
N THR A 88 5.35 15.40 5.53
CA THR A 88 4.11 15.99 5.01
C THR A 88 2.89 15.62 5.83
N LEU A 89 3.03 14.63 6.74
CA LEU A 89 1.99 14.26 7.69
C LEU A 89 1.79 15.35 8.73
N ASP A 90 0.56 15.56 9.16
CA ASP A 90 0.27 16.50 10.24
C ASP A 90 0.77 16.00 11.60
N LEU A 91 0.83 16.90 12.59
CA LEU A 91 1.32 16.55 13.93
C LEU A 91 0.41 15.51 14.60
N GLY A 92 -0.89 15.57 14.37
CA GLY A 92 -1.87 14.61 14.91
C GLY A 92 -1.62 13.20 14.39
N GLU A 93 -1.39 13.05 13.09
CA GLU A 93 -1.06 11.76 12.47
C GLU A 93 0.25 11.19 13.02
N LEU A 94 1.30 12.04 13.13
CA LEU A 94 2.58 11.63 13.70
C LEU A 94 2.47 11.20 15.17
N ILE A 95 1.61 11.87 15.97
CA ILE A 95 1.32 11.48 17.34
C ILE A 95 0.63 10.11 17.38
N GLN A 96 -0.35 9.84 16.52
CA GLN A 96 -1.03 8.55 16.49
C GLN A 96 -0.08 7.41 16.11
N GLU A 97 0.77 7.59 15.10
CA GLU A 97 1.82 6.63 14.79
C GLU A 97 2.77 6.40 15.96
N GLY A 98 3.15 7.47 16.65
CA GLY A 98 3.98 7.41 17.85
C GLY A 98 3.31 6.69 19.02
N ASN A 99 2.00 6.84 19.20
CA ASN A 99 1.21 6.15 20.21
C ASN A 99 1.25 4.63 20.02
N LEU A 100 1.19 4.14 18.76
CA LEU A 100 1.37 2.71 18.47
C LEU A 100 2.75 2.21 18.88
N GLY A 101 3.77 3.06 18.75
CA GLY A 101 5.12 2.77 19.26
C GLY A 101 5.19 2.73 20.78
N LEU A 102 4.50 3.66 21.45
CA LEU A 102 4.42 3.72 22.92
C LEU A 102 3.76 2.47 23.48
N LEU A 103 2.61 2.03 22.93
CA LEU A 103 1.92 0.81 23.34
C LEU A 103 2.86 -0.39 23.31
N ARG A 104 3.59 -0.59 22.21
CA ARG A 104 4.59 -1.66 22.10
C ARG A 104 5.74 -1.52 23.10
N ALA A 105 6.12 -0.28 23.42
CA ALA A 105 7.17 -0.05 24.39
C ALA A 105 6.72 -0.45 25.80
N VAL A 106 5.46 -0.16 26.19
CA VAL A 106 4.89 -0.56 27.49
C VAL A 106 4.78 -2.08 27.58
N GLU A 107 4.27 -2.75 26.55
CA GLU A 107 4.15 -4.22 26.50
C GLU A 107 5.50 -4.94 26.67
N LYS A 108 6.58 -4.35 26.14
CA LYS A 108 7.91 -4.98 26.11
C LYS A 108 8.89 -4.41 27.14
N PHE A 109 8.41 -3.57 28.04
CA PHE A 109 9.28 -2.93 29.03
C PHE A 109 9.70 -3.91 30.11
N ASP A 110 11.00 -4.10 30.27
CA ASP A 110 11.60 -4.91 31.33
C ASP A 110 12.21 -4.00 32.42
N TRP A 111 11.48 -3.83 33.51
CA TRP A 111 11.87 -3.02 34.66
C TRP A 111 13.14 -3.55 35.40
N ARG A 112 13.48 -4.83 35.22
CA ARG A 112 14.64 -5.47 35.85
C ARG A 112 15.96 -4.94 35.34
N ARG A 113 15.95 -4.34 34.13
CA ARG A 113 17.15 -3.76 33.52
C ARG A 113 17.60 -2.44 34.14
N GLY A 114 16.82 -1.81 34.99
CA GLY A 114 17.16 -0.61 35.73
C GLY A 114 17.26 0.68 34.90
N TYR A 115 16.89 0.66 33.61
CA TYR A 115 16.85 1.84 32.77
C TYR A 115 15.51 2.57 32.88
N LYS A 116 15.51 3.90 32.72
CA LYS A 116 14.28 4.68 32.64
C LYS A 116 13.45 4.26 31.42
N PHE A 117 12.15 4.16 31.59
CA PHE A 117 11.21 3.84 30.52
C PHE A 117 11.38 4.75 29.31
N SER A 118 11.55 6.07 29.52
CA SER A 118 11.68 7.05 28.44
C SER A 118 12.83 6.75 27.49
N THR A 119 13.96 6.20 27.98
CA THR A 119 15.11 5.83 27.14
C THR A 119 14.75 4.70 26.17
N TYR A 120 14.00 3.72 26.65
CA TYR A 120 13.55 2.58 25.86
C TYR A 120 12.38 2.96 24.91
N ALA A 121 11.39 3.68 25.41
CA ALA A 121 10.20 4.07 24.66
C ALA A 121 10.53 5.01 23.49
N THR A 122 11.48 5.94 23.64
CA THR A 122 11.88 6.86 22.57
C THR A 122 12.29 6.12 21.29
N TRP A 123 12.95 4.97 21.42
CA TRP A 123 13.35 4.17 20.27
C TRP A 123 12.12 3.59 19.53
N TRP A 124 11.17 3.02 20.28
CA TRP A 124 9.95 2.44 19.72
C TRP A 124 9.04 3.49 19.08
N ILE A 125 8.87 4.65 19.77
CA ILE A 125 8.10 5.78 19.26
C ILE A 125 8.69 6.30 17.94
N ARG A 126 10.02 6.53 17.92
CA ARG A 126 10.71 6.97 16.70
C ARG A 126 10.57 6.00 15.57
N GLN A 127 10.75 4.70 15.83
CA GLN A 127 10.60 3.66 14.81
C GLN A 127 9.17 3.55 14.28
N ALA A 128 8.17 3.68 15.16
CA ALA A 128 6.77 3.65 14.74
C ALA A 128 6.44 4.85 13.85
N ILE A 129 6.84 6.07 14.25
CA ILE A 129 6.65 7.26 13.43
C ILE A 129 7.35 7.13 12.06
N GLN A 130 8.61 6.71 12.02
CA GLN A 130 9.33 6.50 10.76
C GLN A 130 8.63 5.49 9.85
N ARG A 131 8.09 4.43 10.42
CA ARG A 131 7.37 3.41 9.67
C ARG A 131 6.01 3.91 9.19
N GLY A 132 5.29 4.69 10.01
CA GLY A 132 4.03 5.35 9.65
C GLY A 132 4.24 6.35 8.50
N VAL A 133 5.25 7.21 8.61
CA VAL A 133 5.65 8.15 7.55
C VAL A 133 5.93 7.39 6.24
N ALA A 134 6.78 6.35 6.27
CA ALA A 134 7.06 5.55 5.08
C ALA A 134 5.82 4.88 4.48
N GLY A 135 4.79 4.63 5.29
CA GLY A 135 3.54 3.99 4.88
C GLY A 135 2.48 4.92 4.31
N SER A 136 2.41 6.15 4.83
CA SER A 136 1.26 7.06 4.63
C SER A 136 1.63 8.41 3.99
N GLU A 137 2.90 8.80 3.97
CA GLU A 137 3.35 10.11 3.46
C GLU A 137 3.08 10.30 1.96
N ARG A 138 2.94 9.20 1.20
CA ARG A 138 2.80 9.26 -0.26
C ARG A 138 1.45 8.75 -0.73
N THR A 139 0.84 9.46 -1.67
CA THR A 139 -0.38 9.02 -2.36
C THR A 139 -0.19 7.65 -3.01
N ILE A 140 0.94 7.43 -3.70
CA ILE A 140 1.35 6.12 -4.20
C ILE A 140 2.32 5.51 -3.20
N ARG A 141 1.86 4.52 -2.44
CA ARG A 141 2.63 3.83 -1.41
C ARG A 141 3.87 3.15 -1.98
N LEU A 142 5.01 3.43 -1.36
CA LEU A 142 6.27 2.73 -1.65
C LEU A 142 6.55 1.63 -0.61
N PRO A 143 7.15 0.49 -1.01
CA PRO A 143 7.68 -0.47 -0.05
C PRO A 143 8.73 0.19 0.86
N VAL A 144 8.73 -0.14 2.17
CA VAL A 144 9.62 0.47 3.18
C VAL A 144 11.09 0.43 2.76
N ALA A 145 11.55 -0.71 2.21
CA ALA A 145 12.95 -0.84 1.76
C ALA A 145 13.31 0.14 0.62
N LEU A 146 12.34 0.50 -0.24
CA LEU A 146 12.55 1.47 -1.32
C LEU A 146 12.50 2.90 -0.77
N HIS A 147 11.57 3.18 0.15
CA HIS A 147 11.50 4.45 0.86
C HIS A 147 12.81 4.75 1.62
N ASP A 148 13.34 3.79 2.38
CA ASP A 148 14.61 3.93 3.09
C ASP A 148 15.78 4.19 2.13
N ALA A 149 15.79 3.53 0.98
CA ALA A 149 16.79 3.76 -0.05
C ALA A 149 16.68 5.18 -0.62
N LEU A 150 15.45 5.63 -0.90
CA LEU A 150 15.18 6.97 -1.42
C LEU A 150 15.62 8.08 -0.45
N VAL A 151 15.29 7.95 0.84
CA VAL A 151 15.72 8.90 1.86
C VAL A 151 17.26 9.02 1.90
N LYS A 152 17.98 7.89 1.81
CA LYS A 152 19.45 7.88 1.75
C LYS A 152 19.98 8.52 0.48
N VAL A 153 19.36 8.23 -0.66
CA VAL A 153 19.75 8.78 -1.98
C VAL A 153 19.54 10.29 -2.00
N ARG A 154 18.39 10.80 -1.54
CA ARG A 154 18.11 12.24 -1.45
C ARG A 154 19.09 12.96 -0.54
N ALA A 155 19.37 12.41 0.64
CA ALA A 155 20.35 13.01 1.56
C ALA A 155 21.77 13.03 0.95
N ALA A 156 22.17 11.99 0.24
CA ALA A 156 23.45 11.93 -0.45
C ALA A 156 23.49 12.91 -1.64
N ALA A 157 22.39 13.03 -2.39
CA ALA A 157 22.27 13.96 -3.51
C ALA A 157 22.44 15.41 -3.05
N ALA A 158 21.67 15.84 -2.04
CA ALA A 158 21.78 17.19 -1.51
C ALA A 158 23.18 17.53 -0.99
N ARG A 159 23.85 16.56 -0.33
CA ARG A 159 25.23 16.74 0.14
C ARG A 159 26.21 16.90 -1.01
N LEU A 160 26.18 15.98 -2.00
CA LEU A 160 27.09 16.01 -3.16
C LEU A 160 26.87 17.25 -4.02
N GLU A 161 25.61 17.66 -4.20
CA GLU A 161 25.27 18.91 -4.93
C GLU A 161 25.83 20.13 -4.22
N SER A 162 25.73 20.20 -2.89
CA SER A 162 26.34 21.27 -2.09
C SER A 162 27.87 21.30 -2.16
N GLU A 163 28.52 20.13 -2.29
CA GLU A 163 29.98 20.01 -2.37
C GLU A 163 30.52 20.29 -3.79
N THR A 164 29.78 19.88 -4.83
CA THR A 164 30.27 19.90 -6.23
C THR A 164 29.64 21.01 -7.09
N GLY A 165 28.54 21.63 -6.63
CA GLY A 165 27.79 22.64 -7.38
C GLY A 165 27.03 22.08 -8.60
N ARG A 166 26.92 20.75 -8.75
CA ARG A 166 26.19 20.09 -9.83
C ARG A 166 25.38 18.89 -9.34
N GLU A 167 24.40 18.47 -10.12
CA GLU A 167 23.63 17.27 -9.85
C GLU A 167 24.53 16.03 -9.91
N PRO A 168 24.48 15.16 -8.88
CA PRO A 168 25.30 13.95 -8.81
C PRO A 168 24.78 12.84 -9.75
N THR A 169 25.71 12.10 -10.34
CA THR A 169 25.37 10.93 -11.18
C THR A 169 24.94 9.74 -10.34
N VAL A 170 24.23 8.77 -10.97
CA VAL A 170 23.78 7.52 -10.32
C VAL A 170 24.96 6.76 -9.70
N ASP A 171 26.12 6.75 -10.34
CA ASP A 171 27.33 6.05 -9.84
C ASP A 171 27.95 6.75 -8.63
N GLU A 172 27.92 8.08 -8.60
CA GLU A 172 28.34 8.87 -7.43
C GLU A 172 27.41 8.63 -6.24
N LEU A 173 26.09 8.63 -6.49
CA LEU A 173 25.09 8.30 -5.48
C LEU A 173 25.24 6.86 -4.96
N ALA A 174 25.48 5.90 -5.84
CA ALA A 174 25.70 4.51 -5.47
C ALA A 174 26.92 4.35 -4.54
N LYS A 175 28.03 5.03 -4.86
CA LYS A 175 29.24 5.06 -4.02
C LYS A 175 28.97 5.74 -2.67
N ALA A 176 28.30 6.88 -2.67
CA ALA A 176 28.03 7.65 -1.45
C ALA A 176 27.07 6.93 -0.49
N THR A 177 26.06 6.23 -1.02
CA THR A 177 25.04 5.52 -0.24
C THR A 177 25.40 4.06 0.07
N ARG A 178 26.42 3.50 -0.57
CA ARG A 178 26.78 2.07 -0.56
C ARG A 178 25.62 1.17 -1.06
N LEU A 179 24.80 1.68 -1.96
CA LEU A 179 23.75 0.93 -2.65
C LEU A 179 24.23 0.56 -4.07
N THR A 180 23.62 -0.47 -4.64
CA THR A 180 23.87 -0.80 -6.06
C THR A 180 23.25 0.25 -6.97
N ALA A 181 23.85 0.53 -8.13
CA ALA A 181 23.32 1.48 -9.11
C ALA A 181 21.88 1.14 -9.54
N ALA A 182 21.53 -0.15 -9.60
CA ALA A 182 20.17 -0.59 -9.88
C ALA A 182 19.16 -0.18 -8.78
N LYS A 183 19.56 -0.28 -7.48
CA LYS A 183 18.71 0.18 -6.36
C LYS A 183 18.57 1.70 -6.36
N VAL A 184 19.64 2.44 -6.69
CA VAL A 184 19.58 3.90 -6.78
C VAL A 184 18.62 4.32 -7.90
N ARG A 185 18.74 3.75 -9.11
CA ARG A 185 17.81 4.03 -10.22
C ARG A 185 16.36 3.75 -9.84
N ARG A 186 16.09 2.57 -9.27
CA ARG A 186 14.73 2.21 -8.84
C ARG A 186 14.18 3.13 -7.75
N ALA A 187 15.04 3.65 -6.86
CA ALA A 187 14.63 4.62 -5.85
C ALA A 187 14.27 5.96 -6.49
N LEU A 188 15.06 6.43 -7.46
CA LEU A 188 14.79 7.66 -8.21
C LEU A 188 13.55 7.54 -9.11
N GLU A 189 13.34 6.38 -9.77
CA GLU A 189 12.13 6.09 -10.54
C GLU A 189 10.87 6.08 -9.68
N GLY A 190 10.96 5.68 -8.40
CA GLY A 190 9.84 5.76 -7.45
C GLY A 190 9.60 7.17 -6.90
N ASP A 191 10.44 8.13 -7.22
CA ASP A 191 10.40 9.49 -6.69
C ASP A 191 9.63 10.47 -7.57
N HIS A 192 8.48 10.06 -8.10
CA HIS A 192 7.62 10.94 -8.87
C HIS A 192 6.87 11.91 -7.95
N ALA A 193 6.97 13.21 -8.27
CA ALA A 193 6.14 14.23 -7.66
C ALA A 193 4.71 14.13 -8.21
N MET A 194 3.74 13.98 -7.33
CA MET A 194 2.32 14.03 -7.69
C MET A 194 1.88 15.49 -7.79
N THR A 195 1.04 15.79 -8.77
CA THR A 195 0.37 17.09 -8.88
C THR A 195 -1.14 16.89 -8.91
N SER A 196 -1.90 17.89 -8.47
CA SER A 196 -3.36 17.84 -8.54
C SER A 196 -3.83 18.07 -9.97
N LEU A 197 -4.84 17.31 -10.39
CA LEU A 197 -5.55 17.56 -11.64
C LEU A 197 -6.42 18.83 -11.57
N ASP A 198 -6.83 19.25 -10.36
CA ASP A 198 -7.57 20.49 -10.12
C ASP A 198 -6.65 21.72 -10.06
N ARG A 199 -5.38 21.57 -10.40
CA ARG A 199 -4.45 22.68 -10.44
C ARG A 199 -4.76 23.55 -11.64
N PRO A 200 -5.04 24.87 -11.44
CA PRO A 200 -5.29 25.78 -12.57
C PRO A 200 -4.03 25.94 -13.44
N VAL A 201 -4.24 25.88 -14.75
CA VAL A 201 -3.19 26.05 -15.77
C VAL A 201 -3.35 27.45 -16.38
N GLY A 202 -2.62 28.43 -15.85
CA GLY A 202 -2.68 29.83 -16.27
C GLY A 202 -2.66 30.79 -15.09
N TYR A 203 -2.74 32.10 -15.40
CA TYR A 203 -2.75 33.18 -14.41
C TYR A 203 -4.10 33.89 -14.31
N ASP A 204 -5.07 33.48 -15.14
CA ASP A 204 -6.38 34.13 -15.22
C ASP A 204 -7.36 33.51 -14.21
N ALA A 205 -8.36 34.30 -13.78
CA ALA A 205 -9.39 33.87 -12.82
C ALA A 205 -10.26 32.71 -13.35
N ASP A 206 -10.34 32.55 -14.69
CA ASP A 206 -11.08 31.49 -15.38
C ASP A 206 -10.13 30.44 -15.98
N ALA A 207 -8.96 30.24 -15.37
CA ALA A 207 -8.00 29.25 -15.85
C ALA A 207 -8.57 27.83 -15.75
N SER A 208 -8.47 27.06 -16.84
CA SER A 208 -8.87 25.67 -16.88
C SER A 208 -7.99 24.80 -15.97
N ASP A 209 -8.59 23.76 -15.38
CA ASP A 209 -7.87 22.80 -14.57
C ASP A 209 -6.95 21.89 -15.40
N LEU A 210 -5.82 21.46 -14.83
CA LEU A 210 -4.87 20.55 -15.48
C LEU A 210 -5.55 19.27 -15.99
N GLY A 211 -6.59 18.80 -15.30
CA GLY A 211 -7.36 17.63 -15.67
C GLY A 211 -8.05 17.73 -17.03
N GLU A 212 -8.43 18.94 -17.46
CA GLU A 212 -9.07 19.16 -18.77
C GLU A 212 -8.09 18.97 -19.94
N PHE A 213 -6.78 19.10 -19.68
CA PHE A 213 -5.73 18.91 -20.69
C PHE A 213 -5.22 17.46 -20.75
N VAL A 214 -5.62 16.61 -19.79
CA VAL A 214 -5.22 15.20 -19.78
C VAL A 214 -6.14 14.41 -20.69
N ALA A 215 -5.62 13.96 -21.83
CA ALA A 215 -6.37 13.12 -22.74
C ALA A 215 -6.75 11.80 -22.08
N VAL A 216 -8.00 11.40 -22.20
CA VAL A 216 -8.45 10.07 -21.83
C VAL A 216 -7.89 9.09 -22.87
N ALA A 217 -7.19 8.05 -22.42
CA ALA A 217 -6.65 7.01 -23.29
C ALA A 217 -7.74 5.98 -23.68
N GLU A 218 -8.93 6.46 -24.00
CA GLU A 218 -10.00 5.64 -24.54
C GLU A 218 -9.95 5.68 -26.07
N ASP A 219 -10.26 4.56 -26.70
CA ASP A 219 -10.38 4.49 -28.14
C ASP A 219 -11.48 5.47 -28.61
N SER A 220 -11.21 6.16 -29.69
CA SER A 220 -12.19 7.10 -30.27
C SER A 220 -13.49 6.33 -30.56
N PRO A 221 -14.67 6.90 -30.25
CA PRO A 221 -15.95 6.30 -30.68
C PRO A 221 -15.99 5.93 -32.15
N ALA A 222 -15.25 6.67 -32.98
CA ALA A 222 -15.09 6.37 -34.41
C ALA A 222 -14.29 5.06 -34.61
N ASP A 223 -13.21 4.86 -33.86
CA ASP A 223 -12.39 3.64 -33.96
C ASP A 223 -13.16 2.41 -33.48
N GLU A 224 -13.97 2.56 -32.41
CA GLU A 224 -14.87 1.50 -31.93
C GLU A 224 -15.90 1.07 -33.00
N VAL A 225 -16.50 2.05 -33.69
CA VAL A 225 -17.45 1.77 -34.80
C VAL A 225 -16.75 1.10 -35.96
N VAL A 226 -15.54 1.53 -36.33
CA VAL A 226 -14.75 0.92 -37.39
C VAL A 226 -14.40 -0.51 -37.04
N GLU A 227 -13.92 -0.77 -35.82
CA GLU A 227 -13.58 -2.11 -35.38
C GLU A 227 -14.82 -3.02 -35.33
N ARG A 228 -15.95 -2.55 -34.81
CA ARG A 228 -17.21 -3.29 -34.82
C ARG A 228 -17.67 -3.60 -36.25
N SER A 229 -17.64 -2.64 -37.16
CA SER A 229 -18.01 -2.84 -38.57
C SER A 229 -17.08 -3.83 -39.25
N PHE A 230 -15.78 -3.80 -38.94
CA PHE A 230 -14.81 -4.76 -39.44
C PHE A 230 -15.12 -6.19 -38.95
N VAL A 231 -15.39 -6.36 -37.65
CA VAL A 231 -15.75 -7.65 -37.08
C VAL A 231 -17.05 -8.21 -37.68
N GLU A 232 -18.09 -7.37 -37.86
CA GLU A 232 -19.32 -7.73 -38.50
C GLU A 232 -19.10 -8.15 -39.98
N GLY A 233 -18.21 -7.43 -40.69
CA GLY A 233 -17.78 -7.79 -42.02
C GLY A 233 -17.11 -9.17 -42.10
N LEU A 234 -16.22 -9.47 -41.15
CA LEU A 234 -15.58 -10.77 -41.02
C LEU A 234 -16.59 -11.91 -40.78
N PHE A 235 -17.56 -11.68 -39.90
CA PHE A 235 -18.61 -12.68 -39.63
C PHE A 235 -19.47 -12.96 -40.87
N ARG A 236 -19.83 -11.92 -41.61
CA ARG A 236 -20.58 -12.05 -42.86
C ARG A 236 -19.78 -12.84 -43.90
N MET A 237 -18.52 -12.48 -44.11
CA MET A 237 -17.63 -13.22 -45.02
C MET A 237 -17.49 -14.69 -44.60
N ALA A 238 -17.32 -14.95 -43.30
CA ALA A 238 -17.22 -16.32 -42.81
C ALA A 238 -18.49 -17.14 -43.08
N GLN A 239 -19.68 -16.54 -42.94
CA GLN A 239 -20.96 -17.20 -43.24
C GLN A 239 -21.17 -17.46 -44.75
N GLU A 240 -20.66 -16.57 -45.61
CA GLU A 240 -20.80 -16.73 -47.07
C GLU A 240 -19.83 -17.76 -47.66
N HIS A 241 -18.61 -17.85 -47.10
CA HIS A 241 -17.52 -18.66 -47.67
C HIS A 241 -17.25 -19.98 -46.97
N LEU A 242 -17.77 -20.18 -45.77
CA LEU A 242 -17.60 -21.42 -45.02
C LEU A 242 -18.91 -22.26 -45.07
N ASP A 243 -18.76 -23.60 -45.10
CA ASP A 243 -19.86 -24.48 -44.87
C ASP A 243 -20.35 -24.41 -43.41
N GLU A 244 -21.61 -24.73 -43.18
CA GLU A 244 -22.29 -24.63 -41.87
C GLU A 244 -21.51 -25.32 -40.75
N ARG A 245 -20.90 -26.46 -41.08
CA ARG A 245 -20.11 -27.25 -40.12
C ARG A 245 -18.82 -26.59 -39.73
N SER A 246 -18.07 -26.03 -40.67
CA SER A 246 -16.82 -25.29 -40.44
C SER A 246 -17.07 -24.03 -39.66
N TRP A 247 -18.13 -23.28 -40.00
CA TRP A 247 -18.55 -22.10 -39.27
C TRP A 247 -18.93 -22.43 -37.82
N TYR A 248 -19.73 -23.51 -37.61
CA TYR A 248 -20.08 -23.96 -36.28
C TYR A 248 -18.85 -24.30 -35.41
N VAL A 249 -17.88 -25.02 -36.00
CA VAL A 249 -16.63 -25.34 -35.29
C VAL A 249 -15.89 -24.07 -34.85
N LEU A 250 -15.77 -23.06 -35.71
CA LEU A 250 -15.13 -21.81 -35.35
C LEU A 250 -15.90 -21.03 -34.26
N GLN A 251 -17.23 -20.91 -34.41
CA GLN A 251 -18.07 -20.26 -33.44
C GLN A 251 -17.89 -20.86 -32.04
N ARG A 252 -17.97 -22.16 -31.91
CA ARG A 252 -17.89 -22.87 -30.63
C ARG A 252 -16.47 -22.94 -30.10
N ARG A 253 -15.48 -22.95 -30.98
CA ARG A 253 -14.05 -22.99 -30.61
C ARG A 253 -13.57 -21.68 -29.99
N TYR A 254 -13.98 -20.56 -30.55
CA TYR A 254 -13.55 -19.22 -30.15
C TYR A 254 -14.62 -18.46 -29.35
N GLY A 255 -15.78 -19.05 -29.11
CA GLY A 255 -16.87 -18.41 -28.36
C GLY A 255 -17.50 -17.21 -29.08
N LEU A 256 -17.50 -17.22 -30.43
CA LEU A 256 -18.02 -16.12 -31.25
C LEU A 256 -19.56 -16.01 -31.19
N ASP A 257 -20.23 -17.00 -30.62
CA ASP A 257 -21.67 -17.02 -30.34
C ASP A 257 -22.03 -16.48 -28.95
N GLY A 258 -21.07 -15.87 -28.25
CA GLY A 258 -21.25 -15.36 -26.87
C GLY A 258 -21.23 -16.45 -25.78
N ARG A 259 -21.00 -17.71 -26.15
CA ARG A 259 -20.87 -18.82 -25.20
C ARG A 259 -19.40 -19.08 -24.86
N GLN A 260 -19.18 -19.87 -23.82
CA GLN A 260 -17.82 -20.27 -23.43
C GLN A 260 -17.15 -21.10 -24.55
N ALA A 261 -15.91 -20.72 -24.89
CA ALA A 261 -15.10 -21.42 -25.89
C ALA A 261 -14.85 -22.89 -25.50
N LEU A 262 -15.02 -23.80 -26.47
CA LEU A 262 -14.85 -25.24 -26.27
C LEU A 262 -13.46 -25.71 -26.68
N THR A 263 -12.99 -26.77 -26.02
CA THR A 263 -11.79 -27.50 -26.46
C THR A 263 -12.08 -28.39 -27.67
N LEU A 264 -11.01 -28.71 -28.44
CA LEU A 264 -11.15 -29.60 -29.58
C LEU A 264 -11.77 -30.97 -29.21
N ASP A 265 -11.45 -31.47 -28.00
CA ASP A 265 -12.02 -32.73 -27.50
C ASP A 265 -13.52 -32.63 -27.16
N ALA A 266 -13.91 -31.49 -26.61
CA ALA A 266 -15.32 -31.21 -26.28
C ALA A 266 -16.15 -31.08 -27.56
N LEU A 267 -15.65 -30.33 -28.56
CA LEU A 267 -16.25 -30.21 -29.89
C LEU A 267 -16.31 -31.55 -30.61
N GLY A 268 -15.27 -32.38 -30.50
CA GLY A 268 -15.26 -33.73 -31.07
C GLY A 268 -16.38 -34.59 -30.51
N ARG A 269 -16.60 -34.53 -29.19
CA ARG A 269 -17.71 -35.25 -28.54
C ARG A 269 -19.09 -34.74 -28.99
N GLU A 270 -19.24 -33.42 -29.10
CA GLU A 270 -20.49 -32.79 -29.53
C GLU A 270 -20.84 -33.11 -30.99
N LEU A 271 -19.85 -33.16 -31.87
CA LEU A 271 -20.04 -33.45 -33.29
C LEU A 271 -19.90 -34.94 -33.69
N GLY A 272 -19.59 -35.81 -32.74
CA GLY A 272 -19.31 -37.20 -33.02
C GLY A 272 -18.04 -37.45 -33.85
N LEU A 273 -17.03 -36.60 -33.69
CA LEU A 273 -15.78 -36.61 -34.44
C LEU A 273 -14.56 -36.84 -33.52
N SER A 274 -13.45 -37.29 -34.13
CA SER A 274 -12.18 -37.30 -33.43
C SER A 274 -11.63 -35.90 -33.28
N ARG A 275 -10.83 -35.65 -32.22
CA ARG A 275 -10.11 -34.39 -31.97
C ARG A 275 -9.34 -33.93 -33.22
N GLU A 276 -8.64 -34.86 -33.89
CA GLU A 276 -7.84 -34.54 -35.08
C GLU A 276 -8.71 -34.16 -36.30
N SER A 277 -9.92 -34.76 -36.40
CA SER A 277 -10.88 -34.34 -37.43
C SER A 277 -11.39 -32.94 -37.23
N VAL A 278 -11.71 -32.55 -35.98
CA VAL A 278 -12.11 -31.17 -35.62
C VAL A 278 -10.99 -30.19 -35.93
N ARG A 279 -9.74 -30.52 -35.58
CA ARG A 279 -8.57 -29.70 -35.87
C ARG A 279 -8.34 -29.48 -37.36
N LYS A 280 -8.57 -30.53 -38.18
CA LYS A 280 -8.50 -30.41 -39.65
C LYS A 280 -9.54 -29.43 -40.17
N ILE A 281 -10.79 -29.52 -39.68
CA ILE A 281 -11.89 -28.61 -40.07
C ILE A 281 -11.53 -27.19 -39.69
N GLU A 282 -11.05 -26.95 -38.44
CA GLU A 282 -10.60 -25.63 -37.94
C GLU A 282 -9.53 -25.04 -38.86
N ASN A 283 -8.46 -25.80 -39.14
CA ASN A 283 -7.35 -25.33 -39.98
C ASN A 283 -7.79 -25.03 -41.42
N GLN A 284 -8.66 -25.88 -42.01
CA GLN A 284 -9.20 -25.66 -43.36
C GLN A 284 -10.05 -24.39 -43.39
N ALA A 285 -10.92 -24.19 -42.40
CA ALA A 285 -11.76 -23.02 -42.31
C ALA A 285 -10.94 -21.74 -42.19
N LEU A 286 -9.92 -21.71 -41.27
CA LEU A 286 -9.03 -20.57 -41.13
C LEU A 286 -8.21 -20.27 -42.38
N THR A 287 -7.69 -21.29 -43.06
CA THR A 287 -6.94 -21.11 -44.31
C THR A 287 -7.83 -20.51 -45.41
N ARG A 288 -9.08 -20.98 -45.51
CA ARG A 288 -10.04 -20.47 -46.49
C ARG A 288 -10.39 -19.01 -46.22
N LEU A 289 -10.68 -18.64 -44.96
CA LEU A 289 -10.92 -17.26 -44.58
C LEU A 289 -9.69 -16.34 -44.84
N GLN A 290 -8.49 -16.84 -44.61
CA GLN A 290 -7.27 -16.09 -44.87
C GLN A 290 -7.06 -15.84 -46.38
N GLN A 291 -7.41 -16.81 -47.22
CA GLN A 291 -7.36 -16.65 -48.70
C GLN A 291 -8.36 -15.60 -49.18
N GLU A 292 -9.61 -15.65 -48.70
CA GLU A 292 -10.64 -14.68 -49.05
C GLU A 292 -10.28 -13.24 -48.56
N LEU A 293 -9.77 -13.11 -47.33
CA LEU A 293 -9.27 -11.82 -46.82
C LEU A 293 -8.13 -11.25 -47.66
N SER A 294 -7.22 -12.12 -48.12
CA SER A 294 -6.10 -11.69 -49.00
C SER A 294 -6.53 -11.36 -50.42
N ALA A 295 -7.66 -11.86 -50.87
CA ALA A 295 -8.25 -11.56 -52.17
C ALA A 295 -9.11 -10.28 -52.15
N ALA A 296 -9.62 -9.91 -50.95
CA ALA A 296 -10.43 -8.71 -50.74
C ALA A 296 -9.62 -7.45 -50.35
N ALA A 297 -8.33 -7.61 -49.99
CA ALA A 297 -7.39 -6.54 -49.64
C ALA A 297 -6.63 -6.05 -50.90
#